data_acd5edb5f01f1e12857a3d5eb22bcd21
#
_entry.id   acd5edb5f01f1e12857a3d5eb22bcd21
#
_cell.length_a   1.000
_cell.length_b   1.000
_cell.length_c   1.000
_cell.angle_alpha   90.00
_cell.angle_beta   90.00
_cell.angle_gamma   90.00
#
_symmetry.space_group_name_H-M   'P 1'
#
loop_
_entity.id
_entity.type
_entity.pdbx_description
1 polymer ?
#
loop_
_entity_poly.entity_id
_entity_poly.type
_entity_poly.pdbx_seq_one_letter_code
_entity_poly.pdbx_strand_id
1 'polypeptide(L)'
;MGCYNNSLGSYQKWFIGNDIRAILLDDEEIVNQVGTDIYPLIAPENTEGDFIIYMRSKYNKSAVKMGVYQDECEVAVVGISDNYDSAISLASKIDNALSGLHILSNGVKIQITLADSTETFDDDKYIETLVFTIK
;
A
#
# COMPACT_ATOMS: atom_id res chain seq x y z
N MET A 1 29.82 -7.34 1.03
CA MET A 1 29.22 -7.37 1.25
C MET A 1 28.67 -7.27 1.40
N GLY A 2 28.42 -7.34 1.46
CA GLY A 2 27.51 -7.32 1.67
C GLY A 2 26.96 -7.72 1.74
N CYS A 3 26.94 -8.00 1.59
CA CYS A 3 26.19 -8.37 1.68
C CYS A 3 25.75 -8.82 1.98
N TYR A 4 25.89 -8.93 2.12
CA TYR A 4 25.19 -9.40 2.53
C TYR A 4 24.48 -9.59 2.99
N ASN A 5 24.73 -9.59 3.30
CA ASN A 5 23.91 -9.88 3.78
C ASN A 5 22.91 -9.94 4.06
N ASN A 6 22.52 -9.83 3.96
CA ASN A 6 21.30 -9.81 4.18
C ASN A 6 20.56 -10.65 3.53
N SER A 7 20.99 -11.06 2.96
CA SER A 7 20.36 -11.90 2.24
C SER A 7 19.70 -12.90 2.94
N LEU A 8 20.05 -13.36 3.89
CA LEU A 8 19.39 -14.43 4.48
C LEU A 8 17.97 -14.12 4.72
N GLY A 9 17.31 -13.69 3.71
CA GLY A 9 15.94 -13.54 3.73
C GLY A 9 15.40 -12.41 4.56
N SER A 10 16.26 -11.58 5.02
CA SER A 10 15.73 -10.49 5.77
C SER A 10 15.38 -9.36 4.86
N TYR A 11 14.37 -9.52 4.07
CA TYR A 11 13.86 -8.41 3.28
C TYR A 11 13.44 -7.30 4.24
N GLN A 12 14.01 -6.13 4.06
CA GLN A 12 13.70 -4.96 4.87
C GLN A 12 12.57 -4.18 4.23
N LYS A 13 11.50 -3.97 4.96
CA LYS A 13 10.29 -3.35 4.42
C LYS A 13 10.28 -1.82 4.52
N TRP A 14 11.45 -1.21 4.61
CA TRP A 14 11.54 0.26 4.65
C TRP A 14 10.98 0.90 3.40
N PHE A 15 11.19 0.27 2.25
CA PHE A 15 10.78 0.80 0.95
C PHE A 15 9.49 0.17 0.44
N ILE A 16 8.71 -0.45 1.31
CA ILE A 16 7.49 -1.14 0.87
C ILE A 16 6.53 -0.21 0.13
N GLY A 17 6.51 1.08 0.49
CA GLY A 17 5.67 2.04 -0.20
C GLY A 17 5.96 2.12 -1.68
N ASN A 18 7.23 2.04 -2.06
CA ASN A 18 7.61 2.06 -3.47
C ASN A 18 7.08 0.83 -4.20
N ASP A 19 7.10 -0.32 -3.54
CA ASP A 19 6.58 -1.56 -4.11
C ASP A 19 5.06 -1.48 -4.26
N ILE A 20 4.38 -0.94 -3.26
CA ILE A 20 2.91 -0.75 -3.31
C ILE A 20 2.56 0.17 -4.49
N ARG A 21 3.28 1.27 -4.64
CA ARG A 21 3.03 2.20 -5.75
C ARG A 21 3.23 1.52 -7.09
N ALA A 22 4.27 0.72 -7.22
CA ALA A 22 4.55 0.00 -8.47
C ALA A 22 3.42 -0.97 -8.82
N ILE A 23 2.90 -1.70 -7.83
CA ILE A 23 1.78 -2.61 -8.05
C ILE A 23 0.54 -1.85 -8.50
N LEU A 24 0.24 -0.71 -7.86
CA LEU A 24 -0.92 0.10 -8.22
C LEU A 24 -0.79 0.67 -9.63
N LEU A 25 0.39 1.14 -10.00
CA LEU A 25 0.61 1.69 -11.33
C LEU A 25 0.57 0.64 -12.43
N ASP A 26 0.78 -0.62 -12.07
CA ASP A 26 0.72 -1.72 -13.03
C ASP A 26 -0.70 -2.22 -13.27
N ASP A 27 -1.67 -1.71 -12.54
CA ASP A 27 -3.07 -2.13 -12.66
C ASP A 27 -3.81 -1.15 -13.58
N GLU A 28 -4.28 -1.67 -14.73
CA GLU A 28 -4.94 -0.83 -15.73
C GLU A 28 -6.20 -0.16 -15.22
N GLU A 29 -7.00 -0.84 -14.41
CA GLU A 29 -8.25 -0.26 -13.92
C GLU A 29 -7.99 0.91 -12.99
N ILE A 30 -6.95 0.80 -12.17
CA ILE A 30 -6.55 1.89 -11.28
C ILE A 30 -6.03 3.07 -12.10
N VAL A 31 -5.13 2.80 -13.05
CA VAL A 31 -4.56 3.86 -13.89
C VAL A 31 -5.63 4.54 -14.72
N ASN A 32 -6.63 3.79 -15.19
CA ASN A 32 -7.73 4.40 -15.94
C ASN A 32 -8.55 5.36 -15.07
N GLN A 33 -8.61 5.14 -13.77
CA GLN A 33 -9.38 5.99 -12.88
C GLN A 33 -8.57 7.17 -12.33
N VAL A 34 -7.33 6.93 -11.91
CA VAL A 34 -6.53 7.95 -11.22
C VAL A 34 -5.32 8.44 -12.01
N GLY A 35 -5.00 7.79 -13.14
CA GLY A 35 -3.79 8.10 -13.88
C GLY A 35 -2.56 7.80 -13.03
N THR A 36 -1.69 8.78 -12.91
CA THR A 36 -0.49 8.65 -12.07
C THR A 36 -0.64 9.38 -10.74
N ASP A 37 -1.87 9.79 -10.38
CA ASP A 37 -2.13 10.53 -9.14
C ASP A 37 -2.15 9.57 -7.94
N ILE A 38 -0.99 9.03 -7.64
CA ILE A 38 -0.75 8.10 -6.54
C ILE A 38 0.44 8.65 -5.77
N TYR A 39 0.19 9.19 -4.57
CA TYR A 39 1.15 9.99 -3.82
C TYR A 39 1.50 9.40 -2.48
N PRO A 40 2.77 9.49 -2.05
CA PRO A 40 3.14 9.06 -0.71
C PRO A 40 2.75 10.14 0.31
N LEU A 41 2.10 9.73 1.38
CA LEU A 41 1.77 10.54 2.55
C LEU A 41 0.77 11.67 2.30
N ILE A 42 1.02 12.53 1.34
CA ILE A 42 0.18 13.70 1.12
C ILE A 42 0.09 14.00 -0.37
N ALA A 43 -1.09 14.38 -0.83
CA ALA A 43 -1.28 14.78 -2.22
C ALA A 43 -0.89 16.25 -2.37
N PRO A 44 -0.45 16.64 -3.57
CA PRO A 44 -0.19 18.07 -3.84
C PRO A 44 -1.43 18.90 -3.60
N GLU A 45 -1.22 20.14 -3.19
CA GLU A 45 -2.32 21.07 -2.99
C GLU A 45 -3.10 21.24 -4.28
N ASN A 46 -4.41 21.30 -4.17
CA ASN A 46 -5.34 21.44 -5.32
C ASN A 46 -5.38 20.24 -6.24
N THR A 47 -5.06 19.03 -5.74
CA THR A 47 -5.24 17.81 -6.51
C THR A 47 -6.74 17.63 -6.78
N GLU A 48 -7.09 17.46 -8.06
CA GLU A 48 -8.47 17.30 -8.48
C GLU A 48 -8.73 15.88 -8.98
N GLY A 49 -10.01 15.51 -8.98
CA GLY A 49 -10.41 14.19 -9.44
C GLY A 49 -10.10 13.11 -8.41
N ASP A 50 -10.09 11.88 -8.89
CA ASP A 50 -9.81 10.74 -8.03
C ASP A 50 -8.30 10.55 -7.89
N PHE A 51 -7.84 10.24 -6.71
CA PHE A 51 -6.42 10.00 -6.46
C PHE A 51 -6.23 9.06 -5.30
N ILE A 52 -5.00 8.57 -5.14
CA ILE A 52 -4.62 7.62 -4.09
C ILE A 52 -3.48 8.21 -3.29
N ILE A 53 -3.55 8.00 -1.98
CA ILE A 53 -2.45 8.29 -1.07
C ILE A 53 -2.06 6.97 -0.41
N TYR A 54 -0.78 6.73 -0.25
CA TYR A 54 -0.31 5.54 0.45
C TYR A 54 0.74 5.92 1.49
N MET A 55 0.82 5.09 2.54
CA MET A 55 1.82 5.31 3.58
C MET A 55 2.10 4.00 4.30
N ARG A 56 3.32 3.85 4.77
CA ARG A 56 3.66 2.75 5.65
C ARG A 56 3.20 3.16 7.05
N SER A 57 2.11 2.56 7.51
CA SER A 57 1.50 2.96 8.78
C SER A 57 2.13 2.27 9.99
N LYS A 58 2.83 1.16 9.76
CA LYS A 58 3.47 0.43 10.84
C LYS A 58 4.61 -0.41 10.30
N TYR A 59 5.73 -0.39 10.96
CA TYR A 59 6.81 -1.33 10.69
C TYR A 59 7.67 -1.46 11.93
N ASN A 60 7.67 -2.66 12.52
CA ASN A 60 8.52 -2.94 13.67
C ASN A 60 9.04 -4.35 13.59
N LYS A 61 10.07 -4.62 14.35
CA LYS A 61 10.70 -5.92 14.45
C LYS A 61 10.76 -6.31 15.91
N SER A 62 10.49 -7.57 16.18
CA SER A 62 10.63 -8.09 17.53
C SER A 62 11.42 -9.38 17.50
N ALA A 63 12.22 -9.61 18.55
CA ALA A 63 12.91 -10.87 18.72
C ALA A 63 11.92 -11.88 19.28
N VAL A 64 11.86 -13.05 18.67
CA VAL A 64 11.11 -14.16 19.23
C VAL A 64 12.08 -15.15 19.85
N LYS A 65 11.58 -16.21 20.43
CA LYS A 65 12.41 -17.25 21.01
C LYS A 65 13.46 -17.70 20.02
N MET A 66 14.63 -18.03 20.51
CA MET A 66 15.75 -18.56 19.73
C MET A 66 16.44 -17.52 18.83
N GLY A 67 16.24 -16.24 19.12
CA GLY A 67 16.96 -15.19 18.41
C GLY A 67 16.44 -14.87 17.02
N VAL A 68 15.31 -15.43 16.63
CA VAL A 68 14.73 -15.14 15.33
C VAL A 68 13.92 -13.84 15.43
N TYR A 69 14.04 -12.98 14.44
CA TYR A 69 13.25 -11.76 14.37
C TYR A 69 11.98 -11.98 13.58
N GLN A 70 10.92 -11.34 14.04
CA GLN A 70 9.66 -11.32 13.35
C GLN A 70 9.30 -9.86 13.16
N ASP A 71 8.90 -9.47 11.97
CA ASP A 71 8.50 -8.09 11.74
C ASP A 71 7.00 -7.98 11.56
N GLU A 72 6.50 -6.78 11.80
CA GLU A 72 5.13 -6.42 11.50
C GLU A 72 5.18 -5.21 10.59
N CYS A 73 4.46 -5.28 9.49
CA CYS A 73 4.41 -4.18 8.55
C CYS A 73 2.98 -3.98 8.08
N GLU A 74 2.51 -2.74 8.14
CA GLU A 74 1.21 -2.36 7.61
C GLU A 74 1.35 -1.16 6.70
N VAL A 75 0.56 -1.16 5.65
CA VAL A 75 0.50 -0.06 4.71
C VAL A 75 -0.95 0.40 4.62
N ALA A 76 -1.18 1.69 4.76
CA ALA A 76 -2.49 2.26 4.52
C ALA A 76 -2.54 2.80 3.10
N VAL A 77 -3.59 2.47 2.38
CA VAL A 77 -3.82 2.97 1.03
C VAL A 77 -5.19 3.63 1.03
N VAL A 78 -5.24 4.88 0.61
CA VAL A 78 -6.42 5.71 0.73
C VAL A 78 -6.88 6.12 -0.65
N GLY A 79 -8.10 5.74 -1.02
CA GLY A 79 -8.74 6.16 -2.25
C GLY A 79 -9.63 7.36 -1.97
N ILE A 80 -9.48 8.42 -2.73
CA ILE A 80 -10.20 9.68 -2.51
C ILE A 80 -10.91 10.08 -3.79
N SER A 81 -12.17 10.46 -3.67
CA SER A 81 -12.99 10.89 -4.82
C SER A 81 -14.02 11.92 -4.40
N ASP A 82 -14.43 12.72 -5.36
CA ASP A 82 -15.55 13.66 -5.17
C ASP A 82 -16.91 12.96 -5.20
N ASN A 83 -16.95 11.70 -5.63
CA ASN A 83 -18.16 10.92 -5.81
C ASN A 83 -18.08 9.64 -5.00
N TYR A 84 -19.14 9.34 -4.23
CA TYR A 84 -19.13 8.19 -3.33
C TYR A 84 -18.95 6.86 -4.08
N ASP A 85 -19.71 6.66 -5.16
CA ASP A 85 -19.61 5.41 -5.92
C ASP A 85 -18.22 5.24 -6.54
N SER A 86 -17.63 6.34 -6.99
CA SER A 86 -16.27 6.31 -7.52
C SER A 86 -15.25 5.97 -6.44
N ALA A 87 -15.45 6.46 -5.21
CA ALA A 87 -14.57 6.15 -4.10
C ALA A 87 -14.64 4.66 -3.75
N ILE A 88 -15.85 4.09 -3.69
CA ILE A 88 -16.02 2.65 -3.42
C ILE A 88 -15.40 1.82 -4.54
N SER A 89 -15.61 2.22 -5.78
CA SER A 89 -15.05 1.53 -6.94
C SER A 89 -13.52 1.54 -6.87
N LEU A 90 -12.95 2.68 -6.52
CA LEU A 90 -11.51 2.80 -6.37
C LEU A 90 -10.99 1.89 -5.25
N ALA A 91 -11.68 1.86 -4.10
CA ALA A 91 -11.31 0.98 -3.00
C ALA A 91 -11.32 -0.48 -3.41
N SER A 92 -12.35 -0.89 -4.14
CA SER A 92 -12.45 -2.26 -4.67
C SER A 92 -11.28 -2.59 -5.59
N LYS A 93 -10.92 -1.68 -6.47
CA LYS A 93 -9.78 -1.86 -7.38
C LYS A 93 -8.47 -1.97 -6.62
N ILE A 94 -8.28 -1.16 -5.60
CA ILE A 94 -7.09 -1.19 -4.75
C ILE A 94 -6.99 -2.55 -4.05
N ASP A 95 -8.09 -3.02 -3.47
CA ASP A 95 -8.11 -4.31 -2.79
C ASP A 95 -7.77 -5.43 -3.78
N ASN A 96 -8.39 -5.44 -4.94
CA ASN A 96 -8.14 -6.46 -5.94
C ASN A 96 -6.70 -6.45 -6.46
N ALA A 97 -6.10 -5.28 -6.58
CA ALA A 97 -4.73 -5.16 -7.07
C ALA A 97 -3.70 -5.60 -6.05
N LEU A 98 -3.94 -5.29 -4.77
CA LEU A 98 -2.94 -5.49 -3.73
C LEU A 98 -3.06 -6.82 -3.00
N SER A 99 -4.28 -7.32 -2.76
CA SER A 99 -4.46 -8.55 -1.99
C SER A 99 -3.87 -9.75 -2.72
N GLY A 100 -3.10 -10.56 -2.03
CA GLY A 100 -2.53 -11.79 -2.56
C GLY A 100 -1.03 -11.85 -2.48
N LEU A 101 -0.46 -12.79 -3.22
CA LEU A 101 0.97 -12.99 -3.30
C LEU A 101 1.56 -12.14 -4.42
N HIS A 102 2.67 -11.49 -4.12
CA HIS A 102 3.38 -10.67 -5.09
C HIS A 102 4.86 -11.01 -5.10
N ILE A 103 5.45 -10.97 -6.28
CA ILE A 103 6.89 -11.11 -6.44
C ILE A 103 7.41 -9.72 -6.77
N LEU A 104 8.21 -9.16 -5.88
CA LEU A 104 8.74 -7.81 -6.06
C LEU A 104 9.87 -7.80 -7.09
N SER A 105 10.25 -6.61 -7.55
CA SER A 105 11.28 -6.47 -8.58
C SER A 105 12.62 -7.09 -8.17
N ASN A 106 12.89 -7.17 -6.87
CA ASN A 106 14.10 -7.80 -6.36
C ASN A 106 13.96 -9.31 -6.17
N GLY A 107 12.86 -9.91 -6.61
CA GLY A 107 12.62 -11.35 -6.50
C GLY A 107 12.03 -11.80 -5.18
N VAL A 108 11.84 -10.90 -4.24
CA VAL A 108 11.27 -11.24 -2.93
C VAL A 108 9.77 -11.46 -3.08
N LYS A 109 9.25 -12.49 -2.43
CA LYS A 109 7.81 -12.78 -2.39
C LYS A 109 7.21 -12.19 -1.15
N ILE A 110 6.09 -11.52 -1.28
CA ILE A 110 5.34 -11.00 -0.14
C ILE A 110 3.89 -11.41 -0.26
N GLN A 111 3.22 -11.50 0.89
CA GLN A 111 1.79 -11.73 0.97
C GLN A 111 1.16 -10.45 1.49
N ILE A 112 0.22 -9.90 0.74
CA ILE A 112 -0.52 -8.70 1.15
C ILE A 112 -1.94 -9.11 1.50
N THR A 113 -2.39 -8.76 2.69
CA THR A 113 -3.72 -9.12 3.18
C THR A 113 -4.44 -7.89 3.69
N LEU A 114 -5.68 -7.68 3.28
CA LEU A 114 -6.49 -6.58 3.79
C LEU A 114 -6.81 -6.86 5.27
N ALA A 115 -6.37 -5.98 6.14
CA ALA A 115 -6.56 -6.12 7.58
C ALA A 115 -7.78 -5.33 8.06
N ASP A 116 -8.05 -4.17 7.46
CA ASP A 116 -9.14 -3.29 7.89
C ASP A 116 -9.46 -2.29 6.79
N SER A 117 -10.66 -1.74 6.85
CA SER A 117 -11.04 -0.65 5.95
C SER A 117 -12.07 0.24 6.65
N THR A 118 -12.02 1.52 6.34
CA THR A 118 -12.97 2.50 6.90
C THR A 118 -13.34 3.51 5.82
N GLU A 119 -14.50 4.14 6.01
CA GLU A 119 -14.97 5.19 5.12
C GLU A 119 -15.15 6.47 5.92
N THR A 120 -14.78 7.60 5.33
CA THR A 120 -15.07 8.90 5.93
C THR A 120 -15.38 9.91 4.84
N PHE A 121 -15.94 11.03 5.24
CA PHE A 121 -16.17 12.16 4.35
C PHE A 121 -15.57 13.39 5.04
N ASP A 122 -14.68 14.06 4.35
CA ASP A 122 -14.00 15.23 4.92
C ASP A 122 -13.56 16.15 3.79
N ASP A 123 -13.65 17.44 4.02
CA ASP A 123 -13.24 18.46 3.06
C ASP A 123 -13.87 18.22 1.67
N ASP A 124 -15.14 17.90 1.67
CA ASP A 124 -15.93 17.64 0.46
C ASP A 124 -15.45 16.44 -0.37
N LYS A 125 -14.72 15.53 0.25
CA LYS A 125 -14.20 14.34 -0.40
C LYS A 125 -14.66 13.07 0.31
N TYR A 126 -14.94 12.04 -0.47
CA TYR A 126 -15.22 10.70 0.04
C TYR A 126 -13.90 9.96 0.14
N ILE A 127 -13.61 9.41 1.29
CA ILE A 127 -12.30 8.82 1.63
C ILE A 127 -12.50 7.38 2.04
N GLU A 128 -11.86 6.46 1.29
CA GLU A 128 -11.85 5.03 1.58
C GLU A 128 -10.45 4.65 2.02
N THR A 129 -10.29 4.26 3.27
CA THR A 129 -8.97 3.88 3.79
C THR A 129 -8.89 2.37 3.93
N LEU A 130 -7.88 1.78 3.30
CA LEU A 130 -7.63 0.35 3.38
C LEU A 130 -6.29 0.13 4.07
N VAL A 131 -6.27 -0.76 5.04
CA VAL A 131 -5.05 -1.10 5.76
C VAL A 131 -4.68 -2.53 5.40
N PHE A 132 -3.46 -2.72 4.89
CA PHE A 132 -2.97 -4.03 4.48
C PHE A 132 -1.81 -4.46 5.36
N THR A 133 -1.81 -5.74 5.71
CA THR A 133 -0.67 -6.37 6.39
C THR A 133 0.24 -6.98 5.35
N ILE A 134 1.53 -6.76 5.49
CA ILE A 134 2.55 -7.24 4.56
C ILE A 134 3.37 -8.33 5.26
N LYS A 135 3.43 -9.49 4.66
CA LYS A 135 4.22 -10.61 5.22
C LYS A 135 5.24 -11.19 4.23
#